data_0fbb11e38e58578e4af8135eab6c69b1
#
_entry.id   0fbb11e38e58578e4af8135eab6c69b1
#
_cell.length_a   1.000
_cell.length_b   1.000
_cell.length_c   1.000
_cell.angle_alpha   90.00
_cell.angle_beta   90.00
_cell.angle_gamma   90.00
#
_symmetry.space_group_name_H-M   'P 1'
#
loop_
_entity.id
_entity.type
_entity.pdbx_description
1 polymer ?
#
loop_
_entity_poly.entity_id
_entity_poly.type
_entity_poly.pdbx_seq_one_letter_code
_entity_poly.pdbx_strand_id
1 'polypeptide(L)'
;MKKILLIVIDGLGDRPIPQLGNKTPLEAAKTPNLDFLAKNGICGLILPFQFPDQKKPESDTCHLALFGYEPKIYYLGRGPYETAGAGLKLQEGDVALRVNFATVSKNLKVIDRRAGRIEKTQPLIKALSRVKIKGAKLLLKKSYGHRAVLVLRGKNISPAIPDNDPQKVGERVRKTAKILNGFLDKAHQILENHPLNKKRIKNGLLPANYLLVRGAGQFRETPSFNKRYGFSSCCIAGGALYKGIAKVLGMDLIQVEGATGLPNTNLKAKFLTTKKNLNKYDFIFLHIKAADSLAEDGNFKGKKEFIEKIDKNLKPLLNLENTLIIVTADHSTCSELKRHCSEPIPLLIYGDGTNGIQEFSEKACQKGKLGKIKQIDLMPKILRLANI
;
A
#
# COMPACT_ATOMS: atom_id res chain seq x y z
N MET A 1 -29.28 -0.54 7.93
CA MET A 1 -27.94 -0.25 7.38
C MET A 1 -27.25 -1.55 7.02
N LYS A 2 -26.83 -1.73 5.76
CA LYS A 2 -26.03 -2.90 5.35
C LYS A 2 -24.60 -2.77 5.87
N LYS A 3 -23.97 -3.89 6.24
CA LYS A 3 -22.53 -3.93 6.49
C LYS A 3 -21.77 -3.72 5.18
N ILE A 4 -20.58 -3.13 5.25
CA ILE A 4 -19.77 -2.82 4.06
C ILE A 4 -18.44 -3.57 4.16
N LEU A 5 -18.15 -4.42 3.19
CA LEU A 5 -16.89 -5.11 3.03
C LEU A 5 -16.20 -4.63 1.76
N LEU A 6 -15.18 -3.82 1.89
CA LEU A 6 -14.33 -3.38 0.78
C LEU A 6 -13.09 -4.27 0.67
N ILE A 7 -13.01 -5.07 -0.38
CA ILE A 7 -11.88 -5.92 -0.74
C ILE A 7 -11.07 -5.21 -1.81
N VAL A 8 -9.86 -4.80 -1.47
CA VAL A 8 -8.92 -4.20 -2.42
C VAL A 8 -7.83 -5.23 -2.76
N ILE A 9 -7.83 -5.69 -4.01
CA ILE A 9 -6.78 -6.51 -4.59
C ILE A 9 -5.83 -5.56 -5.32
N ASP A 10 -4.76 -5.19 -4.65
CA ASP A 10 -3.79 -4.19 -5.08
C ASP A 10 -3.23 -4.53 -6.47
N GLY A 11 -3.31 -3.59 -7.39
CA GLY A 11 -2.80 -3.75 -8.75
C GLY A 11 -3.55 -4.78 -9.60
N LEU A 12 -4.84 -5.09 -9.31
CA LEU A 12 -5.60 -6.16 -9.97
C LEU A 12 -5.65 -6.00 -11.48
N GLY A 13 -6.02 -4.82 -11.97
CA GLY A 13 -6.14 -4.56 -13.40
C GLY A 13 -4.81 -4.66 -14.14
N ASP A 14 -4.87 -5.02 -15.43
CA ASP A 14 -3.72 -5.19 -16.30
C ASP A 14 -4.10 -4.88 -17.76
N ARG A 15 -3.14 -5.00 -18.66
CA ARG A 15 -3.34 -5.03 -20.11
C ARG A 15 -3.43 -6.46 -20.64
N PRO A 16 -4.07 -6.68 -21.79
CA PRO A 16 -4.02 -7.96 -22.48
C PRO A 16 -2.58 -8.37 -22.80
N ILE A 17 -2.23 -9.64 -22.53
CA ILE A 17 -0.89 -10.19 -22.65
C ILE A 17 -0.91 -11.28 -23.74
N PRO A 18 -0.07 -11.20 -24.80
CA PRO A 18 -0.06 -12.16 -25.89
C PRO A 18 0.11 -13.61 -25.41
N GLN A 19 0.98 -13.85 -24.41
CA GLN A 19 1.26 -15.18 -23.85
C GLN A 19 0.07 -15.77 -23.03
N LEU A 20 -0.95 -14.95 -22.76
CA LEU A 20 -2.23 -15.39 -22.15
C LEU A 20 -3.36 -15.43 -23.19
N GLY A 21 -3.05 -15.47 -24.48
CA GLY A 21 -4.04 -15.43 -25.55
C GLY A 21 -4.73 -14.08 -25.67
N ASN A 22 -3.99 -12.99 -25.51
CA ASN A 22 -4.49 -11.61 -25.51
C ASN A 22 -5.57 -11.35 -24.42
N LYS A 23 -5.44 -12.02 -23.27
CA LYS A 23 -6.24 -11.79 -22.08
C LYS A 23 -5.39 -11.11 -21.00
N THR A 24 -6.04 -10.38 -20.11
CA THR A 24 -5.41 -9.92 -18.87
C THR A 24 -5.19 -11.10 -17.92
N PRO A 25 -4.33 -11.01 -16.91
CA PRO A 25 -4.23 -12.04 -15.88
C PRO A 25 -5.56 -12.34 -15.18
N LEU A 26 -6.44 -11.36 -14.97
CA LEU A 26 -7.77 -11.57 -14.40
C LEU A 26 -8.68 -12.30 -15.38
N GLU A 27 -8.74 -11.91 -16.65
CA GLU A 27 -9.51 -12.59 -17.70
C GLU A 27 -9.06 -14.05 -17.94
N ALA A 28 -7.78 -14.34 -17.74
CA ALA A 28 -7.23 -15.68 -17.92
C ALA A 28 -7.33 -16.56 -16.64
N ALA A 29 -7.63 -15.97 -15.49
CA ALA A 29 -7.73 -16.67 -14.22
C ALA A 29 -9.07 -17.43 -14.10
N LYS A 30 -9.05 -18.57 -13.41
CA LYS A 30 -10.26 -19.30 -13.02
C LYS A 30 -10.81 -18.73 -11.72
N THR A 31 -11.90 -17.97 -11.79
CA THR A 31 -12.42 -17.17 -10.66
C THR A 31 -13.92 -17.42 -10.40
N PRO A 32 -14.37 -18.67 -10.19
CA PRO A 32 -15.79 -18.99 -10.08
C PRO A 32 -16.51 -18.28 -8.92
N ASN A 33 -15.83 -17.92 -7.83
CA ASN A 33 -16.44 -17.21 -6.72
C ASN A 33 -16.59 -15.70 -7.01
N LEU A 34 -15.61 -15.08 -7.68
CA LEU A 34 -15.72 -13.70 -8.15
C LEU A 34 -16.79 -13.60 -9.26
N ASP A 35 -16.86 -14.59 -10.15
CA ASP A 35 -17.88 -14.66 -11.20
C ASP A 35 -19.28 -14.82 -10.61
N PHE A 36 -19.43 -15.65 -9.56
CA PHE A 36 -20.68 -15.75 -8.81
C PHE A 36 -21.11 -14.40 -8.25
N LEU A 37 -20.20 -13.65 -7.63
CA LEU A 37 -20.49 -12.32 -7.12
C LEU A 37 -20.83 -11.34 -8.25
N ALA A 38 -20.15 -11.40 -9.40
CA ALA A 38 -20.42 -10.55 -10.56
C ALA A 38 -21.78 -10.82 -11.18
N LYS A 39 -22.15 -12.10 -11.31
CA LYS A 39 -23.46 -12.53 -11.82
C LYS A 39 -24.62 -12.05 -10.96
N ASN A 40 -24.43 -12.06 -9.65
CA ASN A 40 -25.44 -11.67 -8.65
C ASN A 40 -25.21 -10.26 -8.08
N GLY A 41 -24.42 -9.42 -8.75
CA GLY A 41 -24.11 -8.06 -8.37
C GLY A 41 -24.13 -7.10 -9.53
N ILE A 42 -23.63 -5.90 -9.30
CA ILE A 42 -23.48 -4.86 -10.30
C ILE A 42 -22.00 -4.56 -10.54
N CYS A 43 -21.59 -4.47 -11.80
CA CYS A 43 -20.20 -4.23 -12.21
C CYS A 43 -20.05 -2.92 -12.96
N GLY A 44 -18.80 -2.45 -13.02
CA GLY A 44 -18.35 -1.30 -13.78
C GLY A 44 -16.84 -1.13 -13.68
N LEU A 45 -16.35 0.04 -13.99
CA LEU A 45 -14.93 0.39 -13.95
C LEU A 45 -14.69 1.62 -13.09
N ILE A 46 -13.54 1.64 -12.41
CA ILE A 46 -13.03 2.82 -11.70
C ILE A 46 -11.89 3.44 -12.49
N LEU A 47 -11.94 4.77 -12.66
CA LEU A 47 -10.82 5.56 -13.13
C LEU A 47 -9.91 5.87 -11.93
N PRO A 48 -8.64 5.38 -11.90
CA PRO A 48 -7.76 5.57 -10.76
C PRO A 48 -7.43 7.05 -10.58
N PHE A 49 -7.30 7.47 -9.31
CA PHE A 49 -6.87 8.84 -9.01
C PHE A 49 -5.39 9.01 -9.35
N GLN A 50 -5.09 10.15 -9.97
CA GLN A 50 -3.72 10.54 -10.29
C GLN A 50 -3.62 12.07 -10.24
N PHE A 51 -2.56 12.60 -9.59
CA PHE A 51 -2.26 14.03 -9.70
C PHE A 51 -1.79 14.37 -11.11
N PRO A 52 -2.03 15.59 -11.60
CA PRO A 52 -1.63 15.98 -12.97
C PRO A 52 -0.13 15.87 -13.26
N ASP A 53 0.71 16.07 -12.25
CA ASP A 53 2.17 16.00 -12.33
C ASP A 53 2.74 14.58 -12.12
N GLN A 54 1.89 13.63 -11.73
CA GLN A 54 2.31 12.23 -11.56
C GLN A 54 2.29 11.48 -12.89
N LYS A 55 3.30 10.64 -13.11
CA LYS A 55 3.40 9.78 -14.30
C LYS A 55 2.51 8.55 -14.24
N LYS A 56 2.01 8.20 -13.07
CA LYS A 56 1.21 7.01 -12.80
C LYS A 56 0.43 7.15 -11.49
N PRO A 57 -0.67 6.39 -11.30
CA PRO A 57 -1.37 6.30 -10.02
C PRO A 57 -0.45 5.77 -8.92
N GLU A 58 -0.62 6.26 -7.71
CA GLU A 58 0.14 5.79 -6.53
C GLU A 58 -0.82 5.25 -5.45
N SER A 59 -0.43 4.14 -4.81
CA SER A 59 -1.32 3.42 -3.89
C SER A 59 -1.84 4.28 -2.73
N ASP A 60 -1.04 5.21 -2.21
CA ASP A 60 -1.42 6.07 -1.09
C ASP A 60 -2.54 7.05 -1.44
N THR A 61 -2.43 7.74 -2.57
CA THR A 61 -3.45 8.66 -3.05
C THR A 61 -4.70 7.94 -3.54
N CYS A 62 -4.53 6.80 -4.21
CA CYS A 62 -5.66 5.98 -4.66
C CYS A 62 -6.48 5.43 -3.49
N HIS A 63 -5.85 4.98 -2.40
CA HIS A 63 -6.60 4.52 -1.22
C HIS A 63 -7.36 5.66 -0.54
N LEU A 64 -6.78 6.88 -0.45
CA LEU A 64 -7.53 8.03 0.05
C LEU A 64 -8.78 8.28 -0.79
N ALA A 65 -8.63 8.27 -2.13
CA ALA A 65 -9.75 8.45 -3.04
C ALA A 65 -10.80 7.34 -2.87
N LEU A 66 -10.40 6.05 -2.78
CA LEU A 66 -11.31 4.93 -2.51
C LEU A 66 -12.12 5.12 -1.23
N PHE A 67 -11.52 5.72 -0.20
CA PHE A 67 -12.19 6.02 1.07
C PHE A 67 -12.96 7.34 1.07
N GLY A 68 -13.08 8.03 -0.08
CA GLY A 68 -13.79 9.29 -0.20
C GLY A 68 -13.07 10.49 0.41
N TYR A 69 -11.77 10.38 0.68
CA TYR A 69 -10.93 11.52 1.08
C TYR A 69 -10.25 12.11 -0.14
N GLU A 70 -10.62 13.34 -0.51
CA GLU A 70 -10.02 14.04 -1.65
C GLU A 70 -8.49 14.17 -1.46
N PRO A 71 -7.66 13.51 -2.30
CA PRO A 71 -6.21 13.52 -2.07
C PRO A 71 -5.58 14.90 -2.14
N LYS A 72 -6.13 15.83 -2.92
CA LYS A 72 -5.65 17.21 -2.98
C LYS A 72 -5.73 17.94 -1.61
N ILE A 73 -6.64 17.49 -0.74
CA ILE A 73 -6.87 18.09 0.59
C ILE A 73 -6.20 17.27 1.69
N TYR A 74 -6.33 15.93 1.63
CA TYR A 74 -5.99 15.06 2.75
C TYR A 74 -4.68 14.28 2.59
N TYR A 75 -3.98 14.41 1.46
CA TYR A 75 -2.71 13.73 1.29
C TYR A 75 -1.62 14.36 2.15
N LEU A 76 -1.00 13.55 2.99
CA LEU A 76 0.01 13.97 3.96
C LEU A 76 1.45 13.73 3.48
N GLY A 77 1.63 13.18 2.28
CA GLY A 77 2.88 12.55 1.86
C GLY A 77 2.96 11.09 2.35
N ARG A 78 3.82 10.29 1.72
CA ARG A 78 3.92 8.84 2.00
C ARG A 78 4.52 8.52 3.38
N GLY A 79 5.46 9.37 3.85
CA GLY A 79 6.15 9.17 5.12
C GLY A 79 5.24 9.04 6.34
N PRO A 80 4.25 9.92 6.56
CA PRO A 80 3.30 9.80 7.65
C PRO A 80 2.54 8.47 7.67
N TYR A 81 2.05 7.99 6.53
CA TYR A 81 1.33 6.71 6.46
C TYR A 81 2.25 5.52 6.77
N GLU A 82 3.43 5.45 6.15
CA GLU A 82 4.41 4.38 6.44
C GLU A 82 4.81 4.40 7.94
N THR A 83 4.90 5.58 8.53
CA THR A 83 5.25 5.78 9.95
C THR A 83 4.14 5.29 10.88
N ALA A 84 2.90 5.67 10.61
CA ALA A 84 1.73 5.21 11.37
C ALA A 84 1.59 3.68 11.28
N GLY A 85 1.80 3.11 10.09
CA GLY A 85 1.76 1.67 9.84
C GLY A 85 2.90 0.89 10.49
N ALA A 86 4.07 1.51 10.68
CA ALA A 86 5.17 0.96 11.48
C ALA A 86 4.90 1.04 12.99
N GLY A 87 3.77 1.62 13.40
CA GLY A 87 3.34 1.72 14.79
C GLY A 87 4.06 2.81 15.60
N LEU A 88 4.57 3.86 14.94
CA LEU A 88 5.08 5.05 15.61
C LEU A 88 3.96 6.08 15.70
N LYS A 89 3.73 6.62 16.90
CA LYS A 89 2.69 7.65 17.12
C LYS A 89 3.19 9.00 16.62
N LEU A 90 2.51 9.53 15.63
CA LEU A 90 2.74 10.88 15.10
C LEU A 90 2.01 11.92 15.94
N GLN A 91 2.54 13.14 15.92
CA GLN A 91 1.94 14.35 16.50
C GLN A 91 1.76 15.39 15.40
N GLU A 92 0.83 16.30 15.59
CA GLU A 92 0.62 17.44 14.68
C GLU A 92 1.93 18.14 14.38
N GLY A 93 2.21 18.39 13.11
CA GLY A 93 3.45 19.04 12.65
C GLY A 93 4.67 18.13 12.49
N ASP A 94 4.62 16.85 12.91
CA ASP A 94 5.72 15.90 12.66
C ASP A 94 5.98 15.76 11.17
N VAL A 95 7.24 15.89 10.76
CA VAL A 95 7.67 15.59 9.38
C VAL A 95 8.24 14.18 9.33
N ALA A 96 7.59 13.30 8.58
CA ALA A 96 7.92 11.89 8.50
C ALA A 96 8.41 11.49 7.10
N LEU A 97 9.37 10.56 7.05
CA LEU A 97 9.97 10.05 5.83
C LEU A 97 10.05 8.52 5.87
N ARG A 98 9.94 7.93 4.71
CA ARG A 98 10.30 6.54 4.48
C ARG A 98 11.82 6.41 4.33
N VAL A 99 12.40 5.36 4.89
CA VAL A 99 13.84 5.09 4.88
C VAL A 99 14.10 3.69 4.36
N ASN A 100 15.11 3.53 3.49
CA ASN A 100 15.69 2.24 3.17
C ASN A 100 17.14 2.19 3.67
N PHE A 101 17.52 1.12 4.36
CA PHE A 101 18.93 0.76 4.49
C PHE A 101 19.46 0.31 3.13
N ALA A 102 20.54 0.91 2.69
CA ALA A 102 21.15 0.70 1.39
C ALA A 102 22.64 0.43 1.49
N THR A 103 23.23 -0.06 0.42
CA THR A 103 24.68 -0.18 0.24
C THR A 103 25.14 0.88 -0.74
N VAL A 104 26.11 1.67 -0.33
CA VAL A 104 26.79 2.65 -1.20
C VAL A 104 28.31 2.39 -1.23
N SER A 105 28.96 2.83 -2.31
CA SER A 105 30.41 2.87 -2.44
C SER A 105 31.01 4.03 -1.65
N LYS A 106 32.35 4.07 -1.55
CA LYS A 106 33.09 5.20 -0.95
C LYS A 106 32.74 6.56 -1.57
N ASN A 107 32.39 6.60 -2.87
CA ASN A 107 31.96 7.80 -3.59
C ASN A 107 30.44 8.04 -3.53
N LEU A 108 29.74 7.41 -2.59
CA LEU A 108 28.29 7.49 -2.41
C LEU A 108 27.46 7.10 -3.65
N LYS A 109 27.97 6.22 -4.52
CA LYS A 109 27.19 5.59 -5.58
C LYS A 109 26.39 4.43 -5.00
N VAL A 110 25.10 4.34 -5.33
CA VAL A 110 24.22 3.28 -4.85
C VAL A 110 24.61 1.95 -5.49
N ILE A 111 25.03 0.98 -4.69
CA ILE A 111 25.32 -0.40 -5.11
C ILE A 111 24.07 -1.25 -5.00
N ASP A 112 23.34 -1.12 -3.88
CA ASP A 112 22.06 -1.81 -3.68
C ASP A 112 21.15 -0.95 -2.79
N ARG A 113 19.93 -0.69 -3.28
CA ARG A 113 18.94 0.16 -2.62
C ARG A 113 18.25 -0.53 -1.43
N ARG A 114 18.57 -1.79 -1.17
CA ARG A 114 17.96 -2.66 -0.15
C ARG A 114 18.99 -3.37 0.73
N ALA A 115 20.29 -3.05 0.58
CA ALA A 115 21.42 -3.69 1.28
C ALA A 115 21.35 -5.22 1.27
N GLY A 116 21.18 -5.81 0.07
CA GLY A 116 21.00 -7.26 -0.09
C GLY A 116 19.74 -7.79 0.61
N ARG A 117 18.67 -6.99 0.69
CA ARG A 117 17.42 -7.30 1.40
C ARG A 117 17.63 -7.66 2.88
N ILE A 118 18.52 -6.91 3.56
CA ILE A 118 18.79 -7.10 4.99
C ILE A 118 17.50 -7.12 5.81
N GLU A 119 17.35 -8.08 6.71
CA GLU A 119 16.17 -8.21 7.60
C GLU A 119 16.46 -7.75 9.04
N LYS A 120 17.65 -8.06 9.56
CA LYS A 120 18.03 -7.78 10.95
C LYS A 120 18.61 -6.37 11.11
N THR A 121 17.76 -5.33 10.98
CA THR A 121 18.17 -3.91 11.05
C THR A 121 18.04 -3.29 12.44
N GLN A 122 17.47 -3.96 13.43
CA GLN A 122 17.24 -3.41 14.76
C GLN A 122 18.52 -2.92 15.47
N PRO A 123 19.70 -3.61 15.40
CA PRO A 123 20.95 -3.08 15.98
C PRO A 123 21.39 -1.77 15.33
N LEU A 124 21.21 -1.62 14.01
CA LEU A 124 21.53 -0.39 13.27
C LEU A 124 20.60 0.76 13.70
N ILE A 125 19.31 0.50 13.85
CA ILE A 125 18.34 1.48 14.39
C ILE A 125 18.79 1.95 15.78
N LYS A 126 19.15 1.02 16.67
CA LYS A 126 19.62 1.36 18.05
C LYS A 126 20.87 2.25 18.04
N ALA A 127 21.81 1.99 17.16
CA ALA A 127 23.01 2.81 17.01
C ALA A 127 22.67 4.24 16.53
N LEU A 128 21.78 4.34 15.53
CA LEU A 128 21.41 5.62 14.93
C LEU A 128 20.47 6.46 15.81
N SER A 129 19.67 5.85 16.67
CA SER A 129 18.73 6.56 17.56
C SER A 129 19.44 7.46 18.60
N ARG A 130 20.75 7.28 18.79
CA ARG A 130 21.58 8.11 19.66
C ARG A 130 22.06 9.41 19.01
N VAL A 131 21.93 9.52 17.69
CA VAL A 131 22.37 10.72 16.96
C VAL A 131 21.41 11.85 17.21
N LYS A 132 21.91 12.96 17.75
CA LYS A 132 21.16 14.19 17.93
C LYS A 132 21.36 15.11 16.72
N ILE A 133 20.31 15.81 16.33
CA ILE A 133 20.34 16.87 15.33
C ILE A 133 19.87 18.20 15.95
N LYS A 134 20.41 19.30 15.45
CA LYS A 134 19.98 20.64 15.90
C LYS A 134 18.61 20.96 15.34
N GLY A 135 17.72 21.46 16.18
CA GLY A 135 16.40 21.95 15.75
C GLY A 135 15.28 20.92 15.66
N ALA A 136 15.57 19.61 15.86
CA ALA A 136 14.53 18.59 15.89
C ALA A 136 14.90 17.39 16.76
N LYS A 137 13.89 16.75 17.33
CA LYS A 137 14.01 15.39 17.89
C LYS A 137 13.84 14.38 16.75
N LEU A 138 14.84 13.54 16.59
CA LEU A 138 14.84 12.48 15.59
C LEU A 138 14.27 11.19 16.19
N LEU A 139 13.26 10.62 15.53
CA LEU A 139 12.70 9.32 15.90
C LEU A 139 12.90 8.37 14.70
N LEU A 140 13.55 7.25 14.93
CA LEU A 140 13.82 6.24 13.93
C LEU A 140 13.25 4.89 14.39
N LYS A 141 12.45 4.23 13.53
CA LYS A 141 11.85 2.94 13.84
C LYS A 141 11.97 1.99 12.66
N LYS A 142 12.31 0.72 12.96
CA LYS A 142 12.25 -0.36 11.97
C LYS A 142 10.79 -0.54 11.49
N SER A 143 10.61 -0.72 10.18
CA SER A 143 9.36 -1.16 9.58
C SER A 143 9.44 -2.64 9.21
N TYR A 144 9.81 -2.97 7.98
CA TYR A 144 9.93 -4.35 7.51
C TYR A 144 11.22 -4.55 6.71
N GLY A 145 11.97 -5.64 6.99
CA GLY A 145 13.22 -5.96 6.30
C GLY A 145 14.20 -4.80 6.34
N HIS A 146 14.65 -4.35 5.18
CA HIS A 146 15.57 -3.21 4.99
C HIS A 146 14.92 -1.84 5.20
N ARG A 147 13.62 -1.76 5.52
CA ARG A 147 12.87 -0.51 5.62
C ARG A 147 12.80 0.00 7.06
N ALA A 148 12.83 1.31 7.18
CA ALA A 148 12.58 2.05 8.41
C ALA A 148 11.73 3.30 8.11
N VAL A 149 11.33 3.99 9.16
CA VAL A 149 10.68 5.30 9.12
C VAL A 149 11.45 6.26 10.01
N LEU A 150 11.56 7.50 9.55
CA LEU A 150 12.24 8.58 10.25
C LEU A 150 11.23 9.70 10.48
N VAL A 151 11.20 10.24 11.69
CA VAL A 151 10.38 11.41 12.04
C VAL A 151 11.27 12.51 12.59
N LEU A 152 11.08 13.70 12.08
CA LEU A 152 11.60 14.94 12.60
C LEU A 152 10.49 15.63 13.38
N ARG A 153 10.64 15.72 14.68
CA ARG A 153 9.70 16.39 15.58
C ARG A 153 10.31 17.67 16.13
N GLY A 154 9.67 18.79 15.88
CA GLY A 154 10.12 20.10 16.31
C GLY A 154 9.25 21.22 15.74
N LYS A 155 9.54 22.45 16.14
CA LYS A 155 8.81 23.62 15.63
C LYS A 155 9.33 24.00 14.23
N ASN A 156 8.41 24.40 13.35
CA ASN A 156 8.71 24.97 12.03
C ASN A 156 9.60 24.12 11.10
N ILE A 157 9.45 22.78 11.17
CA ILE A 157 10.16 21.89 10.25
C ILE A 157 9.38 21.86 8.93
N SER A 158 10.04 22.26 7.84
CA SER A 158 9.44 22.20 6.50
C SER A 158 9.28 20.75 6.03
N PRO A 159 8.12 20.35 5.50
CA PRO A 159 7.94 19.06 4.85
C PRO A 159 8.60 18.98 3.45
N ALA A 160 9.03 20.09 2.88
CA ALA A 160 9.69 20.16 1.58
C ALA A 160 11.13 19.61 1.66
N ILE A 161 11.23 18.30 1.96
CA ILE A 161 12.49 17.57 2.06
C ILE A 161 12.68 16.74 0.80
N PRO A 162 13.65 17.07 -0.07
CA PRO A 162 13.92 16.29 -1.28
C PRO A 162 14.37 14.86 -0.97
N ASP A 163 13.96 13.93 -1.80
CA ASP A 163 14.44 12.56 -1.78
C ASP A 163 15.94 12.50 -2.05
N ASN A 164 16.72 11.82 -1.22
CA ASN A 164 18.13 11.57 -1.52
C ASN A 164 18.37 10.28 -2.32
N ASP A 165 17.34 9.44 -2.46
CA ASP A 165 17.38 8.20 -3.24
C ASP A 165 17.30 8.52 -4.75
N PRO A 166 18.34 8.23 -5.55
CA PRO A 166 18.29 8.45 -7.00
C PRO A 166 17.32 7.49 -7.71
N GLN A 167 16.83 6.47 -6.99
CA GLN A 167 15.95 5.39 -7.47
C GLN A 167 16.58 4.49 -8.54
N LYS A 168 17.88 4.63 -8.78
CA LYS A 168 18.66 3.87 -9.76
C LYS A 168 19.99 3.44 -9.15
N VAL A 169 20.37 2.18 -9.39
CA VAL A 169 21.67 1.64 -9.02
C VAL A 169 22.75 2.26 -9.92
N GLY A 170 23.95 2.49 -9.39
CA GLY A 170 25.06 3.13 -10.08
C GLY A 170 25.07 4.65 -9.98
N GLU A 171 23.95 5.28 -9.70
CA GLU A 171 23.87 6.73 -9.50
C GLU A 171 24.32 7.16 -8.11
N ARG A 172 24.79 8.40 -8.00
CA ARG A 172 25.19 9.00 -6.73
C ARG A 172 23.96 9.38 -5.91
N VAL A 173 24.02 9.18 -4.58
CA VAL A 173 23.04 9.69 -3.64
C VAL A 173 22.89 11.21 -3.80
N ARG A 174 21.65 11.70 -3.82
CA ARG A 174 21.37 13.14 -3.98
C ARG A 174 21.48 13.87 -2.63
N LYS A 175 21.73 15.18 -2.68
CA LYS A 175 21.59 16.03 -1.51
C LYS A 175 20.11 16.15 -1.13
N THR A 176 19.84 16.25 0.18
CA THR A 176 18.51 16.49 0.73
C THR A 176 18.50 17.79 1.54
N ALA A 177 17.50 18.01 2.39
CA ALA A 177 17.45 19.21 3.23
C ALA A 177 18.62 19.28 4.22
N LYS A 178 19.11 20.50 4.49
CA LYS A 178 20.26 20.76 5.38
C LYS A 178 20.13 20.11 6.75
N ILE A 179 18.91 20.09 7.32
CA ILE A 179 18.61 19.47 8.61
C ILE A 179 18.91 17.96 8.62
N LEU A 180 18.77 17.26 7.49
CA LEU A 180 19.04 15.83 7.37
C LEU A 180 20.45 15.49 6.90
N ASN A 181 21.11 16.35 6.10
CA ASN A 181 22.43 16.03 5.57
C ASN A 181 23.44 15.70 6.69
N GLY A 182 23.51 16.54 7.72
CA GLY A 182 24.41 16.28 8.87
C GLY A 182 24.07 15.02 9.65
N PHE A 183 22.81 14.61 9.70
CA PHE A 183 22.39 13.32 10.26
C PHE A 183 22.84 12.16 9.37
N LEU A 184 22.62 12.25 8.06
CA LEU A 184 22.95 11.20 7.10
C LEU A 184 24.44 10.95 7.02
N ASP A 185 25.27 12.01 7.10
CA ASP A 185 26.73 11.90 7.13
C ASP A 185 27.19 11.16 8.41
N LYS A 186 26.69 11.55 9.58
CA LYS A 186 26.96 10.85 10.84
C LYS A 186 26.45 9.40 10.82
N ALA A 187 25.25 9.20 10.27
CA ALA A 187 24.66 7.87 10.14
C ALA A 187 25.53 6.97 9.26
N HIS A 188 26.04 7.49 8.13
CA HIS A 188 26.95 6.74 7.26
C HIS A 188 28.23 6.32 8.00
N GLN A 189 28.89 7.23 8.72
CA GLN A 189 30.09 6.92 9.52
C GLN A 189 29.82 5.83 10.58
N ILE A 190 28.69 5.91 11.29
CA ILE A 190 28.30 4.91 12.29
C ILE A 190 28.02 3.56 11.62
N LEU A 191 27.28 3.55 10.53
CA LEU A 191 26.90 2.34 9.82
C LEU A 191 28.09 1.65 9.17
N GLU A 192 29.02 2.41 8.55
CA GLU A 192 30.24 1.88 7.95
C GLU A 192 31.07 1.10 8.97
N ASN A 193 31.18 1.62 10.19
CA ASN A 193 31.98 1.03 11.28
C ASN A 193 31.19 0.03 12.16
N HIS A 194 29.90 -0.17 11.92
CA HIS A 194 29.05 -0.99 12.78
C HIS A 194 29.44 -2.48 12.73
N PRO A 195 29.56 -3.19 13.87
CA PRO A 195 29.96 -4.60 13.93
C PRO A 195 29.14 -5.52 13.05
N LEU A 196 27.82 -5.27 12.96
CA LEU A 196 26.92 -6.03 12.08
C LEU A 196 27.36 -5.93 10.60
N ASN A 197 27.73 -4.74 10.13
CA ASN A 197 28.17 -4.54 8.75
C ASN A 197 29.55 -5.15 8.49
N LYS A 198 30.49 -5.06 9.46
CA LYS A 198 31.78 -5.76 9.39
C LYS A 198 31.59 -7.28 9.28
N LYS A 199 30.67 -7.85 10.07
CA LYS A 199 30.31 -9.29 9.99
C LYS A 199 29.67 -9.63 8.64
N ARG A 200 28.79 -8.77 8.11
CA ARG A 200 28.17 -8.99 6.80
C ARG A 200 29.22 -9.05 5.69
N ILE A 201 30.13 -8.07 5.65
CA ILE A 201 31.22 -8.03 4.67
C ILE A 201 32.09 -9.30 4.76
N LYS A 202 32.49 -9.71 5.97
CA LYS A 202 33.27 -10.94 6.18
C LYS A 202 32.56 -12.20 5.63
N ASN A 203 31.21 -12.20 5.62
CA ASN A 203 30.40 -13.30 5.10
C ASN A 203 29.97 -13.08 3.62
N GLY A 204 30.61 -12.19 2.86
CA GLY A 204 30.29 -11.93 1.45
C GLY A 204 28.98 -11.22 1.21
N LEU A 205 28.34 -10.65 2.27
CA LEU A 205 27.05 -9.97 2.17
C LEU A 205 27.25 -8.45 2.07
N LEU A 206 26.36 -7.78 1.34
CA LEU A 206 26.36 -6.34 1.19
C LEU A 206 26.10 -5.64 2.54
N PRO A 207 26.90 -4.64 2.96
CA PRO A 207 26.67 -3.87 4.17
C PRO A 207 25.47 -2.94 4.02
N ALA A 208 24.77 -2.67 5.11
CA ALA A 208 23.72 -1.66 5.18
C ALA A 208 24.34 -0.34 5.70
N ASN A 209 25.18 0.30 4.88
CA ASN A 209 26.05 1.41 5.27
C ASN A 209 25.46 2.80 5.00
N TYR A 210 24.29 2.91 4.40
CA TYR A 210 23.67 4.21 4.12
C TYR A 210 22.14 4.18 4.31
N LEU A 211 21.56 5.38 4.51
CA LEU A 211 20.11 5.58 4.58
C LEU A 211 19.62 6.36 3.35
N LEU A 212 18.76 5.73 2.56
CA LEU A 212 18.02 6.41 1.49
C LEU A 212 16.66 6.85 2.03
N VAL A 213 16.44 8.17 2.06
CA VAL A 213 15.21 8.81 2.57
C VAL A 213 14.33 9.27 1.42
N ARG A 214 13.00 9.09 1.56
CA ARG A 214 12.03 9.42 0.51
C ARG A 214 10.65 9.74 1.07
N GLY A 215 9.86 10.43 0.23
CA GLY A 215 8.44 10.61 0.44
C GLY A 215 8.14 11.37 1.73
N ALA A 216 8.88 12.46 1.97
CA ALA A 216 8.63 13.36 3.09
C ALA A 216 7.17 13.86 3.07
N GLY A 217 6.62 14.02 4.27
CA GLY A 217 5.31 14.62 4.44
C GLY A 217 5.10 15.05 5.87
N GLN A 218 4.19 15.99 6.07
CA GLN A 218 3.86 16.51 7.39
C GLN A 218 2.56 15.89 7.88
N PHE A 219 2.59 15.36 9.09
CA PHE A 219 1.38 14.84 9.72
C PHE A 219 0.49 16.00 10.13
N ARG A 220 -0.76 15.93 9.69
CA ARG A 220 -1.87 16.77 10.11
C ARG A 220 -3.03 15.86 10.48
N GLU A 221 -3.80 16.25 11.48
CA GLU A 221 -5.00 15.50 11.84
C GLU A 221 -5.98 15.48 10.68
N THR A 222 -6.45 14.27 10.38
CA THR A 222 -7.43 14.02 9.32
C THR A 222 -8.72 13.55 10.00
N PRO A 223 -9.91 14.03 9.59
CA PRO A 223 -11.17 13.53 10.13
C PRO A 223 -11.21 12.01 10.09
N SER A 224 -11.48 11.37 11.22
CA SER A 224 -11.54 9.91 11.28
C SER A 224 -12.71 9.39 10.45
N PHE A 225 -12.62 8.12 10.00
CA PHE A 225 -13.65 7.46 9.22
C PHE A 225 -14.99 7.44 9.97
N ASN A 226 -14.96 7.19 11.30
CA ASN A 226 -16.13 7.26 12.14
C ASN A 226 -16.73 8.68 12.19
N LYS A 227 -15.92 9.72 12.42
CA LYS A 227 -16.40 11.12 12.41
C LYS A 227 -17.01 11.54 11.08
N ARG A 228 -16.48 11.00 9.97
CA ARG A 228 -16.92 11.35 8.61
C ARG A 228 -18.18 10.61 8.18
N TYR A 229 -18.32 9.33 8.54
CA TYR A 229 -19.37 8.45 8.02
C TYR A 229 -20.24 7.80 9.10
N GLY A 230 -19.93 7.98 10.38
CA GLY A 230 -20.67 7.36 11.47
C GLY A 230 -20.42 5.86 11.68
N PHE A 231 -19.40 5.28 11.01
CA PHE A 231 -19.13 3.84 11.04
C PHE A 231 -18.12 3.43 12.08
N SER A 232 -18.34 2.29 12.72
CA SER A 232 -17.26 1.49 13.27
C SER A 232 -16.50 0.81 12.13
N SER A 233 -15.16 0.95 12.09
CA SER A 233 -14.38 0.50 10.94
C SER A 233 -13.08 -0.19 11.33
N CYS A 234 -12.69 -1.22 10.55
CA CYS A 234 -11.42 -1.89 10.75
C CYS A 234 -10.71 -2.21 9.43
N CYS A 235 -9.40 -2.45 9.55
CA CYS A 235 -8.51 -2.80 8.46
C CYS A 235 -7.81 -4.14 8.70
N ILE A 236 -7.83 -5.00 7.70
CA ILE A 236 -7.10 -6.27 7.63
C ILE A 236 -6.11 -6.17 6.47
N ALA A 237 -4.84 -5.88 6.76
CA ALA A 237 -3.79 -5.70 5.76
C ALA A 237 -2.45 -6.29 6.21
N GLY A 238 -1.60 -6.67 5.24
CA GLY A 238 -0.22 -7.12 5.50
C GLY A 238 0.82 -6.00 5.42
N GLY A 239 0.63 -5.03 4.53
CA GLY A 239 1.59 -3.95 4.25
C GLY A 239 1.48 -2.76 5.20
N ALA A 240 2.63 -2.17 5.57
CA ALA A 240 2.68 -1.02 6.49
C ALA A 240 1.94 0.21 5.93
N LEU A 241 2.03 0.48 4.64
CA LEU A 241 1.37 1.63 4.01
C LEU A 241 -0.15 1.59 4.24
N TYR A 242 -0.79 0.46 3.96
CA TYR A 242 -2.25 0.30 4.05
C TYR A 242 -2.75 0.32 5.49
N LYS A 243 -2.00 -0.33 6.40
CA LYS A 243 -2.22 -0.22 7.84
C LYS A 243 -2.10 1.23 8.32
N GLY A 244 -1.13 1.95 7.77
CA GLY A 244 -0.88 3.33 8.14
C GLY A 244 -1.97 4.28 7.66
N ILE A 245 -2.44 4.13 6.42
CA ILE A 245 -3.57 4.90 5.89
C ILE A 245 -4.80 4.64 6.77
N ALA A 246 -5.15 3.38 6.99
CA ALA A 246 -6.27 3.00 7.83
C ALA A 246 -6.18 3.60 9.25
N LYS A 247 -4.98 3.54 9.86
CA LYS A 247 -4.74 4.08 11.20
C LYS A 247 -4.85 5.60 11.26
N VAL A 248 -4.34 6.32 10.26
CA VAL A 248 -4.48 7.79 10.15
C VAL A 248 -5.95 8.18 10.00
N LEU A 249 -6.73 7.37 9.29
CA LEU A 249 -8.17 7.54 9.15
C LEU A 249 -8.98 6.98 10.33
N GLY A 250 -8.33 6.57 11.43
CA GLY A 250 -9.00 6.14 12.66
C GLY A 250 -9.64 4.75 12.61
N MET A 251 -9.28 3.90 11.64
CA MET A 251 -9.75 2.50 11.58
C MET A 251 -8.96 1.62 12.56
N ASP A 252 -9.62 0.66 13.17
CA ASP A 252 -8.97 -0.37 13.99
C ASP A 252 -8.13 -1.32 13.14
N LEU A 253 -6.92 -1.64 13.60
CA LEU A 253 -6.04 -2.58 12.90
C LEU A 253 -6.21 -3.99 13.45
N ILE A 254 -6.78 -4.89 12.68
CA ILE A 254 -6.92 -6.30 13.04
C ILE A 254 -5.66 -7.05 12.63
N GLN A 255 -4.97 -7.62 13.61
CA GLN A 255 -3.79 -8.45 13.37
C GLN A 255 -4.22 -9.84 12.89
N VAL A 256 -3.56 -10.31 11.83
CA VAL A 256 -3.78 -11.66 11.28
C VAL A 256 -2.43 -12.35 11.16
N GLU A 257 -2.30 -13.51 11.73
CA GLU A 257 -1.08 -14.31 11.68
C GLU A 257 -0.76 -14.72 10.24
N GLY A 258 0.50 -14.52 9.84
CA GLY A 258 0.95 -14.81 8.48
C GLY A 258 0.43 -13.84 7.41
N ALA A 259 -0.27 -12.74 7.80
CA ALA A 259 -0.65 -11.70 6.86
C ALA A 259 0.57 -10.85 6.48
N THR A 260 1.02 -11.00 5.26
CA THR A 260 2.14 -10.26 4.66
C THR A 260 1.67 -9.50 3.42
N GLY A 261 2.56 -8.67 2.84
CA GLY A 261 2.36 -8.08 1.51
C GLY A 261 2.97 -8.92 0.39
N LEU A 262 3.31 -10.19 0.64
CA LEU A 262 4.01 -11.09 -0.29
C LEU A 262 3.09 -12.20 -0.80
N PRO A 263 3.46 -12.92 -1.89
CA PRO A 263 2.64 -14.00 -2.45
C PRO A 263 2.37 -15.18 -1.49
N ASN A 264 3.19 -15.34 -0.45
CA ASN A 264 3.01 -16.35 0.60
C ASN A 264 2.12 -15.88 1.77
N THR A 265 1.41 -14.76 1.61
CA THR A 265 0.48 -14.26 2.64
C THR A 265 -0.59 -15.30 2.97
N ASN A 266 -0.96 -15.39 4.25
CA ASN A 266 -2.02 -16.29 4.70
C ASN A 266 -3.41 -15.76 4.30
N LEU A 267 -3.83 -16.02 3.06
CA LEU A 267 -5.14 -15.60 2.53
C LEU A 267 -6.28 -16.20 3.36
N LYS A 268 -6.22 -17.51 3.68
CA LYS A 268 -7.27 -18.20 4.46
C LYS A 268 -7.53 -17.48 5.78
N ALA A 269 -6.48 -17.19 6.55
CA ALA A 269 -6.62 -16.46 7.80
C ALA A 269 -7.21 -15.06 7.61
N LYS A 270 -6.80 -14.33 6.56
CA LYS A 270 -7.34 -12.99 6.25
C LYS A 270 -8.85 -13.04 5.98
N PHE A 271 -9.32 -13.94 5.13
CA PHE A 271 -10.75 -14.07 4.78
C PHE A 271 -11.58 -14.56 5.97
N LEU A 272 -11.11 -15.54 6.74
CA LEU A 272 -11.81 -16.00 7.96
C LEU A 272 -11.88 -14.90 9.04
N THR A 273 -10.78 -14.15 9.24
CA THR A 273 -10.77 -13.03 10.16
C THR A 273 -11.73 -11.93 9.70
N THR A 274 -11.83 -11.67 8.39
CA THR A 274 -12.81 -10.74 7.83
C THR A 274 -14.23 -11.18 8.19
N LYS A 275 -14.59 -12.43 7.92
CA LYS A 275 -15.90 -12.97 8.28
C LYS A 275 -16.23 -12.81 9.76
N LYS A 276 -15.29 -13.16 10.64
CA LYS A 276 -15.45 -13.06 12.10
C LYS A 276 -15.71 -11.62 12.58
N ASN A 277 -15.17 -10.62 11.87
CA ASN A 277 -15.28 -9.21 12.28
C ASN A 277 -16.49 -8.47 11.69
N LEU A 278 -17.26 -9.06 10.75
CA LEU A 278 -18.47 -8.47 10.19
C LEU A 278 -19.53 -8.19 11.27
N ASN A 279 -19.59 -8.98 12.34
CA ASN A 279 -20.53 -8.73 13.43
C ASN A 279 -20.13 -7.55 14.32
N LYS A 280 -18.86 -7.10 14.27
CA LYS A 280 -18.31 -6.07 15.14
C LYS A 280 -18.19 -4.70 14.49
N TYR A 281 -18.01 -4.68 13.17
CA TYR A 281 -17.72 -3.45 12.41
C TYR A 281 -18.75 -3.24 11.31
N ASP A 282 -19.04 -2.00 11.05
CA ASP A 282 -19.95 -1.58 9.97
C ASP A 282 -19.22 -1.52 8.63
N PHE A 283 -17.92 -1.20 8.67
CA PHE A 283 -17.04 -1.12 7.51
C PHE A 283 -15.77 -1.95 7.73
N ILE A 284 -15.47 -2.87 6.83
CA ILE A 284 -14.21 -3.64 6.83
C ILE A 284 -13.43 -3.36 5.56
N PHE A 285 -12.21 -2.92 5.71
CA PHE A 285 -11.23 -2.81 4.65
C PHE A 285 -10.31 -4.04 4.66
N LEU A 286 -10.48 -4.94 3.68
CA LEU A 286 -9.60 -6.08 3.44
C LEU A 286 -8.66 -5.77 2.28
N HIS A 287 -7.36 -5.72 2.56
CA HIS A 287 -6.33 -5.42 1.57
C HIS A 287 -5.44 -6.63 1.25
N ILE A 288 -5.20 -6.91 -0.04
CA ILE A 288 -4.37 -8.01 -0.56
C ILE A 288 -3.36 -7.45 -1.56
N LYS A 289 -2.06 -7.45 -1.21
CA LYS A 289 -1.01 -6.73 -1.94
C LYS A 289 -0.40 -7.47 -3.13
N ALA A 290 -0.23 -8.79 -3.05
CA ALA A 290 0.81 -9.44 -3.85
C ALA A 290 0.55 -9.50 -5.37
N ALA A 291 -0.67 -9.27 -5.85
CA ALA A 291 -0.95 -9.18 -7.28
C ALA A 291 -0.16 -8.03 -7.93
N ASP A 292 -0.09 -6.87 -7.25
CA ASP A 292 0.73 -5.74 -7.67
C ASP A 292 2.22 -6.10 -7.72
N SER A 293 2.74 -6.69 -6.65
CA SER A 293 4.18 -7.01 -6.61
C SER A 293 4.61 -8.01 -7.69
N LEU A 294 3.75 -8.98 -8.00
CA LEU A 294 3.98 -9.94 -9.08
C LEU A 294 3.98 -9.24 -10.45
N ALA A 295 3.08 -8.29 -10.66
CA ALA A 295 3.04 -7.50 -11.88
C ALA A 295 4.26 -6.56 -12.00
N GLU A 296 4.70 -5.90 -10.91
CA GLU A 296 5.93 -5.08 -10.88
C GLU A 296 7.19 -5.91 -11.21
N ASP A 297 7.21 -7.19 -10.86
CA ASP A 297 8.27 -8.13 -11.23
C ASP A 297 8.13 -8.66 -12.68
N GLY A 298 7.02 -8.34 -13.39
CA GLY A 298 6.71 -8.84 -14.74
C GLY A 298 6.20 -10.28 -14.74
N ASN A 299 5.84 -10.82 -13.58
CA ASN A 299 5.38 -12.19 -13.40
C ASN A 299 3.85 -12.28 -13.57
N PHE A 300 3.37 -12.12 -14.80
CA PHE A 300 1.94 -12.18 -15.12
C PHE A 300 1.32 -13.56 -14.86
N LYS A 301 2.07 -14.66 -15.05
CA LYS A 301 1.61 -16.01 -14.70
C LYS A 301 1.37 -16.14 -13.20
N GLY A 302 2.34 -15.69 -12.39
CA GLY A 302 2.19 -15.67 -10.94
C GLY A 302 1.05 -14.75 -10.47
N LYS A 303 0.80 -13.61 -11.14
CA LYS A 303 -0.35 -12.73 -10.88
C LYS A 303 -1.66 -13.47 -11.13
N LYS A 304 -1.80 -14.14 -12.27
CA LYS A 304 -2.96 -14.99 -12.60
C LYS A 304 -3.22 -16.04 -11.51
N GLU A 305 -2.19 -16.85 -11.20
CA GLU A 305 -2.29 -17.91 -10.16
C GLU A 305 -2.62 -17.35 -8.77
N PHE A 306 -2.13 -16.14 -8.46
CA PHE A 306 -2.43 -15.50 -7.19
C PHE A 306 -3.88 -14.99 -7.13
N ILE A 307 -4.44 -14.50 -8.23
CA ILE A 307 -5.87 -14.15 -8.35
C ILE A 307 -6.74 -15.41 -8.14
N GLU A 308 -6.38 -16.55 -8.73
CA GLU A 308 -7.07 -17.82 -8.50
C GLU A 308 -7.02 -18.27 -7.02
N LYS A 309 -5.88 -18.06 -6.34
CA LYS A 309 -5.77 -18.30 -4.88
C LYS A 309 -6.66 -17.37 -4.06
N ILE A 310 -6.78 -16.10 -4.46
CA ILE A 310 -7.70 -15.14 -3.81
C ILE A 310 -9.13 -15.63 -3.98
N ASP A 311 -9.53 -15.96 -5.19
CA ASP A 311 -10.87 -16.45 -5.50
C ASP A 311 -11.25 -17.68 -4.65
N LYS A 312 -10.38 -18.69 -4.60
CA LYS A 312 -10.58 -19.88 -3.77
C LYS A 312 -10.83 -19.56 -2.30
N ASN A 313 -10.15 -18.55 -1.76
CA ASN A 313 -10.27 -18.15 -0.36
C ASN A 313 -11.46 -17.20 -0.11
N LEU A 314 -12.12 -16.68 -1.14
CA LEU A 314 -13.30 -15.83 -1.04
C LEU A 314 -14.56 -16.59 -0.60
N LYS A 315 -14.60 -17.92 -0.82
CA LYS A 315 -15.76 -18.79 -0.52
C LYS A 315 -16.44 -18.54 0.84
N PRO A 316 -15.75 -18.31 1.97
CA PRO A 316 -16.39 -18.02 3.25
C PRO A 316 -17.20 -16.73 3.31
N LEU A 317 -17.01 -15.82 2.35
CA LEU A 317 -17.68 -14.52 2.26
C LEU A 317 -18.83 -14.50 1.23
N LEU A 318 -19.09 -15.61 0.55
CA LEU A 318 -20.28 -15.74 -0.29
C LEU A 318 -21.54 -15.85 0.59
N ASN A 319 -22.66 -15.35 0.09
CA ASN A 319 -23.97 -15.42 0.75
C ASN A 319 -24.01 -14.76 2.14
N LEU A 320 -23.27 -13.67 2.33
CA LEU A 320 -23.39 -12.86 3.53
C LEU A 320 -24.70 -12.05 3.47
N GLU A 321 -25.54 -12.21 4.49
CA GLU A 321 -26.76 -11.45 4.61
C GLU A 321 -26.49 -10.01 5.00
N ASN A 322 -27.34 -9.09 4.58
CA ASN A 322 -27.28 -7.67 4.92
C ASN A 322 -25.88 -7.03 4.78
N THR A 323 -25.13 -7.46 3.75
CA THR A 323 -23.76 -7.04 3.51
C THR A 323 -23.54 -6.63 2.07
N LEU A 324 -22.96 -5.45 1.84
CA LEU A 324 -22.42 -5.08 0.55
C LEU A 324 -20.97 -5.58 0.48
N ILE A 325 -20.65 -6.40 -0.54
CA ILE A 325 -19.28 -6.81 -0.84
C ILE A 325 -18.81 -6.04 -2.04
N ILE A 326 -17.79 -5.23 -1.87
CA ILE A 326 -17.15 -4.46 -2.93
C ILE A 326 -15.79 -5.09 -3.23
N VAL A 327 -15.55 -5.47 -4.49
CA VAL A 327 -14.23 -5.97 -4.95
C VAL A 327 -13.70 -5.02 -6.01
N THR A 328 -12.51 -4.51 -5.78
CA THR A 328 -11.84 -3.58 -6.70
C THR A 328 -10.33 -3.56 -6.43
N ALA A 329 -9.62 -2.60 -7.02
CA ALA A 329 -8.22 -2.29 -6.74
C ALA A 329 -8.02 -0.80 -6.48
N ASP A 330 -6.83 -0.44 -6.03
CA ASP A 330 -6.39 0.94 -5.92
C ASP A 330 -5.93 1.51 -7.27
N HIS A 331 -5.23 0.71 -8.06
CA HIS A 331 -4.79 1.00 -9.43
C HIS A 331 -4.64 -0.30 -10.22
N SER A 332 -4.43 -0.17 -11.52
CA SER A 332 -3.94 -1.25 -12.36
C SER A 332 -2.40 -1.30 -12.31
N THR A 333 -1.82 -2.50 -12.37
CA THR A 333 -0.38 -2.70 -12.50
C THR A 333 -0.11 -3.57 -13.72
N CYS A 334 0.43 -2.93 -14.76
CA CYS A 334 0.66 -3.56 -16.06
C CYS A 334 1.93 -4.42 -16.02
N SER A 335 1.74 -5.74 -16.08
CA SER A 335 2.83 -6.73 -15.92
C SER A 335 3.92 -6.59 -16.98
N GLU A 336 3.57 -6.29 -18.23
CA GLU A 336 4.56 -6.05 -19.29
C GLU A 336 5.37 -4.78 -19.05
N LEU A 337 4.74 -3.74 -18.47
CA LEU A 337 5.39 -2.47 -18.15
C LEU A 337 6.14 -2.51 -16.82
N LYS A 338 5.91 -3.54 -15.99
CA LYS A 338 6.47 -3.71 -14.63
C LYS A 338 6.25 -2.48 -13.74
N ARG A 339 5.09 -1.85 -13.88
CA ARG A 339 4.73 -0.62 -13.14
C ARG A 339 3.22 -0.42 -13.10
N HIS A 340 2.78 0.45 -12.18
CA HIS A 340 1.40 0.95 -12.17
C HIS A 340 1.08 1.62 -13.50
N CYS A 341 -0.16 1.51 -13.95
CA CYS A 341 -0.67 2.11 -15.16
C CYS A 341 -2.08 2.69 -14.92
N SER A 342 -2.50 3.60 -15.79
CA SER A 342 -3.77 4.32 -15.66
C SER A 342 -4.95 3.58 -16.30
N GLU A 343 -4.79 2.29 -16.59
CA GLU A 343 -5.88 1.45 -17.10
C GLU A 343 -7.03 1.44 -16.09
N PRO A 344 -8.29 1.50 -16.54
CA PRO A 344 -9.46 1.43 -15.66
C PRO A 344 -9.46 0.14 -14.84
N ILE A 345 -9.93 0.24 -13.60
CA ILE A 345 -9.92 -0.83 -12.61
C ILE A 345 -11.27 -1.52 -12.60
N PRO A 346 -11.37 -2.87 -12.63
CA PRO A 346 -12.64 -3.56 -12.48
C PRO A 346 -13.25 -3.31 -11.10
N LEU A 347 -14.57 -3.06 -11.10
CA LEU A 347 -15.37 -2.84 -9.90
C LEU A 347 -16.56 -3.80 -9.90
N LEU A 348 -16.75 -4.46 -8.77
CA LEU A 348 -17.91 -5.30 -8.48
C LEU A 348 -18.51 -4.86 -7.15
N ILE A 349 -19.84 -4.73 -7.09
CA ILE A 349 -20.63 -4.50 -5.88
C ILE A 349 -21.72 -5.58 -5.81
N TYR A 350 -21.63 -6.45 -4.83
CA TYR A 350 -22.61 -7.51 -4.55
C TYR A 350 -23.46 -7.12 -3.34
N GLY A 351 -24.73 -7.51 -3.35
CA GLY A 351 -25.70 -7.27 -2.27
C GLY A 351 -26.70 -6.14 -2.56
N ASP A 352 -26.68 -5.59 -3.80
CA ASP A 352 -27.65 -4.58 -4.23
C ASP A 352 -27.89 -4.62 -5.75
N GLY A 353 -28.84 -5.46 -6.16
CA GLY A 353 -29.22 -5.63 -7.56
C GLY A 353 -28.24 -6.43 -8.41
N THR A 354 -28.58 -6.60 -9.69
CA THR A 354 -27.79 -7.33 -10.68
C THR A 354 -27.72 -6.58 -12.01
N ASN A 355 -26.74 -6.89 -12.83
CA ASN A 355 -26.56 -6.24 -14.14
C ASN A 355 -26.32 -7.20 -15.31
N GLY A 356 -26.53 -8.51 -15.12
CA GLY A 356 -26.42 -9.51 -16.18
C GLY A 356 -24.99 -9.88 -16.59
N ILE A 357 -23.98 -9.37 -15.90
CA ILE A 357 -22.57 -9.73 -16.12
C ILE A 357 -22.35 -11.16 -15.60
N GLN A 358 -21.68 -12.01 -16.39
CA GLN A 358 -21.49 -13.42 -16.06
C GLN A 358 -20.12 -13.73 -15.43
N GLU A 359 -19.13 -12.87 -15.61
CA GLU A 359 -17.76 -13.04 -15.13
C GLU A 359 -17.20 -11.72 -14.60
N PHE A 360 -16.25 -11.81 -13.66
CA PHE A 360 -15.54 -10.64 -13.16
C PHE A 360 -14.22 -10.44 -13.92
N SER A 361 -14.25 -9.56 -14.92
CA SER A 361 -13.09 -9.22 -15.73
C SER A 361 -13.12 -7.77 -16.18
N GLU A 362 -12.00 -7.22 -16.64
CA GLU A 362 -11.93 -5.84 -17.16
C GLU A 362 -12.92 -5.66 -18.33
N LYS A 363 -12.95 -6.63 -19.25
CA LYS A 363 -13.81 -6.60 -20.44
C LYS A 363 -15.29 -6.73 -20.08
N ALA A 364 -15.64 -7.60 -19.15
CA ALA A 364 -17.01 -7.76 -18.69
C ALA A 364 -17.49 -6.54 -17.90
N CYS A 365 -16.68 -6.03 -16.98
CA CYS A 365 -16.98 -4.85 -16.17
C CYS A 365 -17.19 -3.58 -17.02
N GLN A 366 -16.57 -3.48 -18.20
CA GLN A 366 -16.77 -2.38 -19.14
C GLN A 366 -18.23 -2.27 -19.61
N LYS A 367 -18.97 -3.40 -19.64
CA LYS A 367 -20.38 -3.48 -20.02
C LYS A 367 -21.35 -3.34 -18.84
N GLY A 368 -20.81 -3.22 -17.62
CA GLY A 368 -21.61 -3.17 -16.39
C GLY A 368 -22.39 -1.87 -16.22
N LYS A 369 -23.54 -1.92 -15.55
CA LYS A 369 -24.44 -0.78 -15.31
C LYS A 369 -23.84 0.36 -14.50
N LEU A 370 -22.76 0.11 -13.73
CA LEU A 370 -22.06 1.18 -13.00
C LEU A 370 -21.31 2.13 -13.93
N GLY A 371 -21.04 1.71 -15.19
CA GLY A 371 -20.24 2.48 -16.12
C GLY A 371 -18.82 2.73 -15.61
N LYS A 372 -18.23 3.88 -16.00
CA LYS A 372 -16.94 4.35 -15.52
C LYS A 372 -17.16 5.44 -14.47
N ILE A 373 -16.69 5.22 -13.25
CA ILE A 373 -16.77 6.20 -12.15
C ILE A 373 -15.39 6.68 -11.75
N LYS A 374 -15.26 7.89 -11.24
CA LYS A 374 -14.03 8.36 -10.61
C LYS A 374 -13.83 7.64 -9.28
N GLN A 375 -12.59 7.37 -8.93
CA GLN A 375 -12.27 6.65 -7.69
C GLN A 375 -12.82 7.32 -6.43
N ILE A 376 -12.84 8.66 -6.40
CA ILE A 376 -13.40 9.44 -5.29
C ILE A 376 -14.92 9.27 -5.13
N ASP A 377 -15.63 8.90 -6.18
CA ASP A 377 -17.08 8.75 -6.18
C ASP A 377 -17.54 7.37 -5.65
N LEU A 378 -16.59 6.46 -5.35
CA LEU A 378 -16.90 5.11 -4.87
C LEU A 378 -17.61 5.15 -3.52
N MET A 379 -17.06 5.86 -2.53
CA MET A 379 -17.69 5.92 -1.19
C MET A 379 -19.08 6.54 -1.21
N PRO A 380 -19.35 7.69 -1.85
CA PRO A 380 -20.71 8.22 -1.99
C PRO A 380 -21.67 7.21 -2.61
N LYS A 381 -21.21 6.39 -3.56
CA LYS A 381 -22.04 5.35 -4.18
C LYS A 381 -22.31 4.20 -3.21
N ILE A 382 -21.30 3.71 -2.50
CA ILE A 382 -21.44 2.66 -1.49
C ILE A 382 -22.43 3.07 -0.39
N LEU A 383 -22.33 4.31 0.10
CA LEU A 383 -23.21 4.84 1.15
C LEU A 383 -24.68 4.79 0.72
N ARG A 384 -24.98 5.26 -0.50
CA ARG A 384 -26.35 5.20 -1.06
C ARG A 384 -26.87 3.76 -1.14
N LEU A 385 -26.05 2.80 -1.59
CA LEU A 385 -26.44 1.39 -1.70
C LEU A 385 -26.57 0.69 -0.34
N ALA A 386 -25.89 1.21 0.69
CA ALA A 386 -25.98 0.73 2.06
C ALA A 386 -27.17 1.33 2.84
N ASN A 387 -27.94 2.25 2.22
CA ASN A 387 -29.01 3.03 2.83
C ASN A 387 -28.50 3.90 4.01
N ILE A 388 -27.48 4.70 3.72
CA ILE A 388 -26.82 5.61 4.66
C ILE A 388 -26.75 7.01 4.06
#